data_0498715817799ebbb522d1a835398d6e
#
_entry.id   0498715817799ebbb522d1a835398d6e
#
_cell.length_a   1.000
_cell.length_b   1.000
_cell.length_c   1.000
_cell.angle_alpha   90.00
_cell.angle_beta   90.00
_cell.angle_gamma   90.00
#
_symmetry.space_group_name_H-M   'P 1'
#
loop_
_entity.id
_entity.type
_entity.pdbx_description
1 polymer ?
#
loop_
_entity_poly.entity_id
_entity_poly.type
_entity_poly.pdbx_seq_one_letter_code
_entity_poly.pdbx_strand_id
1 'polypeptide(L)'
;MNERIRLLRKELGLNQSDFGNKIGVKQGTVAGYESGARTPLDAVVSSICREFDVNEEWLRTGEGEMFERMTEQQKLLKYTGMLLKDKDSAIVNAIQSFIVTYEQLDDTSKATLEKIAQQFIDNLKKSQ
;
A
#
# COMPACT_ATOMS: atom_id res chain seq x y z
N MET A 1 5.16 -23.28 0.27
CA MET A 1 5.26 -21.97 -0.41
C MET A 1 4.87 -22.02 -1.89
N ASN A 2 5.22 -23.07 -2.60
CA ASN A 2 4.95 -23.17 -4.05
C ASN A 2 3.46 -23.01 -4.41
N GLU A 3 2.57 -23.66 -3.70
CA GLU A 3 1.13 -23.53 -3.94
C GLU A 3 0.60 -22.13 -3.67
N ARG A 4 1.16 -21.45 -2.66
CA ARG A 4 0.75 -20.10 -2.30
C ARG A 4 1.18 -19.08 -3.34
N ILE A 5 2.34 -19.25 -3.96
CA ILE A 5 2.78 -18.39 -5.08
C ILE A 5 1.78 -18.52 -6.25
N ARG A 6 1.36 -19.73 -6.56
CA ARG A 6 0.37 -19.96 -7.60
C ARG A 6 -0.99 -19.33 -7.26
N LEU A 7 -1.45 -19.51 -6.02
CA LEU A 7 -2.70 -18.91 -5.54
C LEU A 7 -2.66 -17.39 -5.63
N LEU A 8 -1.57 -16.80 -5.18
CA LEU A 8 -1.36 -15.35 -5.26
C LEU A 8 -1.42 -14.86 -6.70
N ARG A 9 -0.69 -15.53 -7.60
CA ARG A 9 -0.67 -15.14 -9.01
C ARG A 9 -2.07 -15.17 -9.62
N LYS A 10 -2.85 -16.21 -9.32
CA LYS A 10 -4.21 -16.35 -9.82
C LYS A 10 -5.14 -15.30 -9.26
N GLU A 11 -5.01 -14.98 -7.97
CA GLU A 11 -5.79 -13.93 -7.33
C GLU A 11 -5.52 -12.57 -7.96
N LEU A 12 -4.27 -12.32 -8.38
CA LEU A 12 -3.89 -11.08 -9.07
C LEU A 12 -4.30 -11.06 -10.53
N GLY A 13 -4.78 -12.18 -11.09
CA GLY A 13 -5.18 -12.27 -12.49
C GLY A 13 -4.01 -12.22 -13.47
N LEU A 14 -2.81 -12.59 -13.02
CA LEU A 14 -1.60 -12.53 -13.83
C LEU A 14 -1.21 -13.91 -14.34
N ASN A 15 -0.62 -13.98 -15.54
CA ASN A 15 0.04 -15.19 -16.01
C ASN A 15 1.46 -15.25 -15.43
N GLN A 16 2.15 -16.37 -15.65
CA GLN A 16 3.51 -16.57 -15.11
C GLN A 16 4.51 -15.55 -15.65
N SER A 17 4.40 -15.18 -16.93
CA SER A 17 5.27 -14.19 -17.54
C SER A 17 5.10 -12.81 -16.93
N ASP A 18 3.86 -12.36 -16.80
CA ASP A 18 3.55 -11.04 -16.25
C ASP A 18 3.92 -10.95 -14.78
N PHE A 19 3.63 -12.00 -14.01
CA PHE A 19 4.04 -12.09 -12.61
C PHE A 19 5.56 -11.98 -12.47
N GLY A 20 6.28 -12.76 -13.29
CA GLY A 20 7.73 -12.73 -13.28
C GLY A 20 8.31 -11.37 -13.65
N ASN A 21 7.74 -10.72 -14.67
CA ASN A 21 8.18 -9.39 -15.08
C ASN A 21 8.09 -8.37 -13.96
N LYS A 22 7.05 -8.46 -13.12
CA LYS A 22 6.85 -7.52 -12.02
C LYS A 22 7.86 -7.70 -10.90
N ILE A 23 8.40 -8.89 -10.72
CA ILE A 23 9.37 -9.19 -9.65
C ILE A 23 10.79 -9.43 -10.19
N GLY A 24 11.00 -9.25 -11.49
CA GLY A 24 12.32 -9.32 -12.09
C GLY A 24 12.85 -10.73 -12.35
N VAL A 25 11.96 -11.71 -12.53
CA VAL A 25 12.36 -13.08 -12.86
C VAL A 25 11.67 -13.56 -14.15
N LYS A 26 12.22 -14.60 -14.76
CA LYS A 26 11.68 -15.16 -16.01
C LYS A 26 10.49 -16.07 -15.72
N GLN A 27 9.64 -16.26 -16.74
CA GLN A 27 8.49 -17.15 -16.67
C GLN A 27 8.86 -18.57 -16.22
N GLY A 28 9.93 -19.14 -16.75
CA GLY A 28 10.40 -20.48 -16.36
C GLY A 28 10.79 -20.56 -14.89
N THR A 29 11.31 -19.48 -14.33
CA THR A 29 11.62 -19.40 -12.89
C THR A 29 10.36 -19.41 -12.05
N VAL A 30 9.33 -18.65 -12.46
CA VAL A 30 8.03 -18.66 -11.79
C VAL A 30 7.42 -20.05 -11.83
N ALA A 31 7.44 -20.70 -12.99
CA ALA A 31 6.97 -22.07 -13.15
C ALA A 31 7.70 -23.03 -12.19
N GLY A 32 9.01 -22.86 -12.03
CA GLY A 32 9.79 -23.64 -11.08
C GLY A 32 9.38 -23.42 -9.64
N TYR A 33 9.07 -22.19 -9.26
CA TYR A 33 8.55 -21.90 -7.91
C TYR A 33 7.19 -22.56 -7.67
N GLU A 34 6.30 -22.49 -8.65
CA GLU A 34 4.95 -23.05 -8.51
C GLU A 34 4.93 -24.57 -8.47
N SER A 35 5.84 -25.21 -9.22
CA SER A 35 5.94 -26.69 -9.25
C SER A 35 6.72 -27.26 -8.06
N GLY A 36 7.43 -26.42 -7.32
CA GLY A 36 8.29 -26.86 -6.23
C GLY A 36 9.70 -27.29 -6.69
N ALA A 37 10.00 -27.18 -8.00
CA ALA A 37 11.33 -27.51 -8.53
C ALA A 37 12.40 -26.53 -8.06
N ARG A 38 12.00 -25.31 -7.73
CA ARG A 38 12.89 -24.26 -7.22
C ARG A 38 12.27 -23.63 -5.98
N THR A 39 13.14 -23.27 -5.03
CA THR A 39 12.73 -22.51 -3.84
C THR A 39 13.16 -21.05 -4.01
N PRO A 40 12.23 -20.09 -3.90
CA PRO A 40 12.61 -18.67 -4.00
C PRO A 40 13.60 -18.27 -2.91
N LEU A 41 14.60 -17.49 -3.27
CA LEU A 41 15.50 -16.87 -2.31
C LEU A 41 14.74 -15.84 -1.49
N ASP A 42 15.25 -15.50 -0.30
CA ASP A 42 14.62 -14.52 0.58
C ASP A 42 14.44 -13.17 -0.12
N ALA A 43 15.38 -12.77 -0.96
CA ALA A 43 15.27 -11.53 -1.73
C ALA A 43 14.09 -11.55 -2.70
N VAL A 44 13.81 -12.70 -3.31
CA VAL A 44 12.66 -12.86 -4.21
C VAL A 44 11.35 -12.83 -3.43
N VAL A 45 11.30 -13.50 -2.28
CA VAL A 45 10.13 -13.47 -1.38
C VAL A 45 9.83 -12.03 -0.96
N SER A 46 10.86 -11.29 -0.56
CA SER A 46 10.72 -9.87 -0.20
C SER A 46 10.21 -9.02 -1.38
N SER A 47 10.69 -9.30 -2.58
CA SER A 47 10.22 -8.61 -3.79
C SER A 47 8.75 -8.86 -4.08
N ILE A 48 8.30 -10.11 -3.94
CA ILE A 48 6.89 -10.48 -4.11
C ILE A 48 6.03 -9.72 -3.08
N CYS A 49 6.42 -9.76 -1.82
CA CYS A 49 5.64 -9.12 -0.75
C CYS A 49 5.55 -7.60 -0.95
N ARG A 50 6.64 -6.98 -1.38
CA ARG A 50 6.70 -5.54 -1.61
C ARG A 50 5.91 -5.11 -2.85
N GLU A 51 6.02 -5.86 -3.93
CA GLU A 51 5.36 -5.52 -5.20
C GLU A 51 3.83 -5.64 -5.11
N PHE A 52 3.34 -6.65 -4.38
CA PHE A 52 1.92 -7.00 -4.37
C PHE A 52 1.24 -6.79 -3.00
N ASP A 53 1.93 -6.18 -2.05
CA ASP A 53 1.43 -5.97 -0.68
C ASP A 53 0.99 -7.28 -0.02
N VAL A 54 1.79 -8.31 -0.15
CA VAL A 54 1.53 -9.64 0.38
C VAL A 54 2.07 -9.77 1.81
N ASN A 55 1.29 -10.44 2.66
CA ASN A 55 1.72 -10.81 4.00
C ASN A 55 2.80 -11.91 3.90
N GLU A 56 4.03 -11.58 4.27
CA GLU A 56 5.17 -12.51 4.19
C GLU A 56 4.94 -13.78 5.00
N GLU A 57 4.35 -13.67 6.18
CA GLU A 57 4.04 -14.83 7.02
C GLU A 57 3.09 -15.78 6.30
N TRP A 58 2.04 -15.25 5.65
CA TRP A 58 1.14 -16.06 4.85
C TRP A 58 1.87 -16.76 3.71
N LEU A 59 2.73 -16.05 3.01
CA LEU A 59 3.46 -16.62 1.87
C LEU A 59 4.39 -17.75 2.31
N ARG A 60 5.06 -17.58 3.45
CA ARG A 60 6.01 -18.57 3.96
C ARG A 60 5.35 -19.75 4.70
N THR A 61 4.33 -19.48 5.48
CA THR A 61 3.76 -20.47 6.42
C THR A 61 2.30 -20.82 6.16
N GLY A 62 1.59 -19.98 5.41
CA GLY A 62 0.15 -20.13 5.22
C GLY A 62 -0.70 -19.52 6.32
N GLU A 63 -0.10 -18.93 7.34
CA GLU A 63 -0.83 -18.30 8.44
C GLU A 63 -1.17 -16.84 8.13
N GLY A 64 -2.36 -16.43 8.54
CA GLY A 64 -2.84 -15.07 8.34
C GLY A 64 -3.50 -14.89 6.99
N GLU A 65 -3.65 -13.65 6.58
CA GLU A 65 -4.29 -13.29 5.31
C GLU A 65 -3.24 -13.12 4.21
N MET A 66 -3.66 -13.40 2.97
CA MET A 66 -2.80 -13.29 1.79
C MET A 66 -2.20 -11.89 1.63
N PHE A 67 -3.01 -10.85 1.77
CA PHE A 67 -2.58 -9.46 1.61
C PHE A 67 -2.48 -8.76 2.95
N GLU A 68 -1.48 -7.88 3.08
CA GLU A 68 -1.39 -7.01 4.24
C GLU A 68 -2.52 -6.00 4.20
N ARG A 69 -3.19 -5.86 5.36
CA ARG A 69 -4.18 -4.80 5.51
C ARG A 69 -3.47 -3.52 5.86
N MET A 70 -3.65 -2.52 5.01
CA MET A 70 -3.18 -1.18 5.33
C MET A 70 -4.05 -0.59 6.43
N THR A 71 -3.42 0.00 7.44
CA THR A 71 -4.14 0.81 8.42
C THR A 71 -4.73 2.04 7.71
N GLU A 72 -5.73 2.68 8.34
CA GLU A 72 -6.30 3.90 7.80
C GLU A 72 -5.24 4.99 7.61
N GLN A 73 -4.28 5.07 8.53
CA GLN A 73 -3.18 6.01 8.44
C GLN A 73 -2.25 5.71 7.26
N GLN A 74 -1.94 4.44 7.02
CA GLN A 74 -1.13 4.03 5.86
C GLN A 74 -1.84 4.34 4.54
N LYS A 75 -3.15 4.09 4.46
CA LYS A 75 -3.95 4.44 3.29
C LYS A 75 -3.92 5.93 3.03
N LEU A 76 -4.08 6.73 4.08
CA LEU A 76 -4.06 8.19 3.98
C LEU A 76 -2.71 8.68 3.44
N LEU A 77 -1.60 8.16 3.95
CA LEU A 77 -0.27 8.52 3.47
C LEU A 77 -0.08 8.15 1.99
N LYS A 78 -0.54 6.97 1.60
CA LYS A 78 -0.46 6.51 0.22
C LYS A 78 -1.24 7.43 -0.73
N TYR A 79 -2.49 7.70 -0.41
CA TYR A 79 -3.36 8.52 -1.26
C TYR A 79 -2.91 9.99 -1.28
N THR A 80 -2.43 10.49 -0.15
CA THR A 80 -1.85 11.84 -0.08
C THR A 80 -0.62 11.95 -0.99
N GLY A 81 0.26 10.95 -0.95
CA GLY A 81 1.44 10.93 -1.83
C GLY A 81 1.07 10.89 -3.31
N MET A 82 0.04 10.12 -3.67
CA MET A 82 -0.45 10.06 -5.04
C MET A 82 -1.04 11.40 -5.49
N LEU A 83 -1.84 12.01 -4.62
CA LEU A 83 -2.46 13.31 -4.89
C LEU A 83 -1.42 14.40 -5.10
N LEU A 84 -0.39 14.44 -4.26
CA LEU A 84 0.65 15.48 -4.31
C LEU A 84 1.60 15.36 -5.51
N LYS A 85 1.53 14.28 -6.26
CA LYS A 85 2.30 14.13 -7.50
C LYS A 85 1.75 14.97 -8.64
N ASP A 86 0.48 15.33 -8.61
CA ASP A 86 -0.14 16.16 -9.63
C ASP A 86 0.09 17.64 -9.32
N LYS A 87 1.20 18.18 -9.80
CA LYS A 87 1.64 19.54 -9.51
C LYS A 87 0.78 20.62 -10.18
N ASP A 88 -0.02 20.25 -11.17
CA ASP A 88 -0.83 21.21 -11.94
C ASP A 88 -2.26 21.33 -11.39
N SER A 89 -2.63 20.49 -10.43
CA SER A 89 -3.95 20.53 -9.84
C SER A 89 -4.10 21.72 -8.88
N ALA A 90 -5.15 22.49 -9.07
CA ALA A 90 -5.48 23.61 -8.17
C ALA A 90 -5.77 23.10 -6.75
N ILE A 91 -6.39 21.92 -6.62
CA ILE A 91 -6.69 21.31 -5.31
C ILE A 91 -5.39 20.95 -4.62
N VAL A 92 -4.43 20.34 -5.31
CA VAL A 92 -3.14 19.97 -4.74
C VAL A 92 -2.39 21.21 -4.28
N ASN A 93 -2.39 22.27 -5.07
CA ASN A 93 -1.75 23.55 -4.71
C ASN A 93 -2.39 24.16 -3.46
N ALA A 94 -3.71 24.10 -3.35
CA ALA A 94 -4.43 24.60 -2.18
C ALA A 94 -4.08 23.78 -0.92
N ILE A 95 -4.00 22.46 -1.05
CA ILE A 95 -3.64 21.57 0.06
C ILE A 95 -2.20 21.84 0.52
N GLN A 96 -1.26 21.97 -0.40
CA GLN A 96 0.13 22.28 -0.08
C GLN A 96 0.25 23.62 0.62
N SER A 97 -0.43 24.64 0.11
CA SER A 97 -0.45 25.98 0.72
C SER A 97 -1.04 25.94 2.11
N PHE A 98 -2.11 25.18 2.31
CA PHE A 98 -2.73 25.01 3.63
C PHE A 98 -1.74 24.38 4.64
N ILE A 99 -1.03 23.33 4.22
CA ILE A 99 -0.05 22.65 5.09
C ILE A 99 1.05 23.62 5.50
N VAL A 100 1.61 24.37 4.55
CA VAL A 100 2.66 25.36 4.84
C VAL A 100 2.14 26.44 5.77
N THR A 101 0.95 26.96 5.52
CA THR A 101 0.31 27.99 6.35
C THR A 101 0.08 27.48 7.77
N TYR A 102 -0.41 26.24 7.90
CA TYR A 102 -0.63 25.62 9.21
C TYR A 102 0.66 25.56 10.02
N GLU A 103 1.77 25.14 9.38
CA GLU A 103 3.06 25.01 10.06
C GLU A 103 3.62 26.36 10.53
N GLN A 104 3.21 27.46 9.88
CA GLN A 104 3.64 28.81 10.27
C GLN A 104 2.82 29.40 11.43
N LEU A 105 1.74 28.76 11.82
CA LEU A 105 0.89 29.24 12.92
C LEU A 105 1.55 28.98 14.27
N ASP A 106 1.18 29.80 15.27
CA ASP A 106 1.57 29.56 16.65
C ASP A 106 0.81 28.35 17.22
N ASP A 107 1.23 27.88 18.41
CA ASP A 107 0.65 26.70 19.03
C ASP A 107 -0.82 26.90 19.38
N THR A 108 -1.20 28.10 19.80
CA THR A 108 -2.60 28.44 20.15
C THR A 108 -3.50 28.35 18.91
N SER A 109 -3.06 28.90 17.80
CA SER A 109 -3.81 28.87 16.55
C SER A 109 -3.92 27.45 16.01
N LYS A 110 -2.85 26.66 16.08
CA LYS A 110 -2.88 25.24 15.71
C LYS A 110 -3.89 24.47 16.54
N ALA A 111 -3.90 24.67 17.86
CA ALA A 111 -4.85 24.01 18.76
C ALA A 111 -6.30 24.38 18.43
N THR A 112 -6.56 25.63 18.08
CA THR A 112 -7.89 26.10 17.69
C THR A 112 -8.35 25.39 16.40
N LEU A 113 -7.47 25.29 15.39
CA LEU A 113 -7.79 24.58 14.15
C LEU A 113 -8.04 23.10 14.39
N GLU A 114 -7.27 22.47 15.29
CA GLU A 114 -7.50 21.07 15.65
C GLU A 114 -8.87 20.85 16.28
N LYS A 115 -9.31 21.77 17.14
CA LYS A 115 -10.66 21.72 17.72
C LYS A 115 -11.74 21.83 16.64
N ILE A 116 -11.56 22.73 15.69
CA ILE A 116 -12.50 22.90 14.58
C ILE A 116 -12.56 21.64 13.74
N ALA A 117 -11.41 21.06 13.42
CA ALA A 117 -11.31 19.82 12.65
C ALA A 117 -12.00 18.66 13.39
N GLN A 118 -11.78 18.55 14.69
CA GLN A 118 -12.39 17.50 15.51
C GLN A 118 -13.91 17.65 15.55
N GLN A 119 -14.40 18.88 15.70
CA GLN A 119 -15.83 19.16 15.67
C GLN A 119 -16.44 18.78 14.32
N PHE A 120 -15.74 19.07 13.24
CA PHE A 120 -16.17 18.70 11.91
C PHE A 120 -16.29 17.17 11.75
N ILE A 121 -15.31 16.43 12.24
CA ILE A 121 -15.30 14.95 12.22
C ILE A 121 -16.48 14.41 13.06
N ASP A 122 -16.68 14.95 14.25
CA ASP A 122 -17.77 14.53 15.13
C ASP A 122 -19.14 14.76 14.51
N ASN A 123 -19.33 15.89 13.82
CA ASN A 123 -20.56 16.18 13.10
C ASN A 123 -20.81 15.22 11.97
N LEU A 124 -19.76 14.82 11.23
CA LEU A 124 -19.89 13.81 10.18
C LEU A 124 -20.34 12.47 10.74
N LYS A 125 -19.81 12.05 11.88
CA LYS A 125 -20.20 10.80 12.53
C LYS A 125 -21.67 10.81 12.97
N LYS A 126 -22.17 11.96 13.43
CA LYS A 126 -23.56 12.10 13.84
C LYS A 126 -24.54 12.04 12.69
N SER A 127 -24.11 12.38 11.49
CA SER A 127 -24.97 12.36 10.30
C SER A 127 -25.00 11.00 9.60
N GLN A 128 -24.23 10.04 10.10
CA GLN A 128 -24.23 8.66 9.62
C GLN A 128 -25.14 7.77 10.50
#